data_ea565ab42ad8d2da1c3226cd4bcdeb46
#
_entry.id   ea565ab42ad8d2da1c3226cd4bcdeb46
#
_cell.length_a   1.000
_cell.length_b   1.000
_cell.length_c   1.000
_cell.angle_alpha   90.00
_cell.angle_beta   90.00
_cell.angle_gamma   90.00
#
_symmetry.space_group_name_H-M   'P 1'
#
loop_
_entity.id
_entity.type
_entity.pdbx_description
1 polymer ?
#
loop_
_entity_poly.entity_id
_entity_poly.type
_entity_poly.pdbx_seq_one_letter_code
_entity_poly.pdbx_strand_id
1 'polypeptide(L)'
;MPSASPAARATRHSERKAREHRDFLAIPDFTTDELYGLFDLAERMRDGSYDQKPLKGKTLAMIFMKSSTRTRVSFEVGSYQLGGHALFLSPRDVQLGRGEPIADTARVLSRYVDGIMIRT
;
A
#
# COMPACT_ATOMS: atom_id res chain seq x y z
N MET A 1 26.49 18.52 -4.06
CA MET A 1 25.04 18.61 -3.85
C MET A 1 24.76 19.55 -2.70
N PRO A 2 23.99 20.61 -2.93
CA PRO A 2 23.63 21.47 -1.82
C PRO A 2 22.72 20.69 -0.85
N SER A 3 23.05 20.74 0.44
CA SER A 3 22.22 20.14 1.47
C SER A 3 20.95 21.00 1.66
N ALA A 4 19.82 20.34 1.94
CA ALA A 4 18.58 21.06 2.22
C ALA A 4 18.74 21.92 3.47
N SER A 5 18.12 23.11 3.49
CA SER A 5 18.12 23.98 4.65
C SER A 5 17.42 23.28 5.85
N PRO A 6 17.75 23.68 7.11
CA PRO A 6 17.08 23.14 8.28
C PRO A 6 15.56 23.31 8.23
N ALA A 7 15.07 24.47 7.74
CA ALA A 7 13.63 24.72 7.60
C ALA A 7 12.99 23.77 6.59
N ALA A 8 13.63 23.55 5.42
CA ALA A 8 13.13 22.61 4.42
C ALA A 8 13.14 21.16 4.93
N ARG A 9 14.13 20.79 5.74
CA ARG A 9 14.17 19.45 6.38
C ARG A 9 13.07 19.29 7.42
N ALA A 10 12.83 20.30 8.24
CA ALA A 10 11.76 20.31 9.24
C ALA A 10 10.38 20.21 8.57
N THR A 11 10.15 20.95 7.49
CA THR A 11 8.90 20.92 6.74
C THR A 11 8.66 19.53 6.15
N ARG A 12 9.67 18.93 5.51
CA ARG A 12 9.56 17.57 4.95
C ARG A 12 9.32 16.52 6.03
N HIS A 13 9.95 16.66 7.19
CA HIS A 13 9.74 15.75 8.31
C HIS A 13 8.30 15.87 8.84
N SER A 14 7.79 17.09 8.99
CA SER A 14 6.42 17.36 9.41
C SER A 14 5.40 16.82 8.41
N GLU A 15 5.62 17.05 7.09
CA GLU A 15 4.77 16.53 6.04
C GLU A 15 4.79 15.00 6.02
N ARG A 16 5.95 14.38 6.21
CA ARG A 16 6.08 12.94 6.30
C ARG A 16 5.34 12.39 7.52
N LYS A 17 5.42 13.07 8.66
CA LYS A 17 4.70 12.70 9.88
C LYS A 17 3.19 12.87 9.70
N ALA A 18 2.74 13.93 9.01
CA ALA A 18 1.33 14.15 8.71
C ALA A 18 0.76 13.13 7.73
N ARG A 19 1.61 12.53 6.88
CA ARG A 19 1.25 11.44 5.96
C ARG A 19 1.53 10.06 6.57
N GLU A 20 1.89 10.05 7.85
CA GLU A 20 2.26 8.84 8.54
C GLU A 20 1.09 7.89 8.60
N HIS A 21 1.37 6.69 8.18
CA HIS A 21 0.65 5.46 8.45
C HIS A 21 -0.87 5.60 8.51
N ARG A 22 -1.51 5.54 7.37
CA ARG A 22 -2.96 5.46 7.29
C ARG A 22 -3.36 4.13 6.72
N ASP A 23 -4.17 3.41 7.49
CA ASP A 23 -4.77 2.17 7.02
C ASP A 23 -6.11 2.44 6.36
N PHE A 24 -6.44 1.67 5.35
CA PHE A 24 -7.75 1.66 4.72
C PHE A 24 -8.45 0.37 5.13
N LEU A 25 -9.16 0.40 6.24
CA LEU A 25 -9.88 -0.76 6.77
C LEU A 25 -11.37 -0.68 6.48
N ALA A 26 -11.90 0.52 6.36
CA ALA A 26 -13.29 0.78 6.05
C ALA A 26 -13.43 2.14 5.35
N ILE A 27 -14.50 2.31 4.60
CA ILE A 27 -14.76 3.57 3.87
C ILE A 27 -14.72 4.79 4.80
N PRO A 28 -15.29 4.75 6.03
CA PRO A 28 -15.23 5.91 6.92
C PRO A 28 -13.84 6.32 7.41
N ASP A 29 -12.80 5.52 7.16
CA ASP A 29 -11.42 5.89 7.49
C ASP A 29 -10.93 7.09 6.68
N PHE A 30 -11.66 7.42 5.62
CA PHE A 30 -11.36 8.55 4.73
C PHE A 30 -12.55 9.50 4.67
N THR A 31 -12.27 10.79 4.53
CA THR A 31 -13.31 11.78 4.30
C THR A 31 -13.85 11.65 2.88
N THR A 32 -15.04 12.22 2.62
CA THR A 32 -15.63 12.25 1.29
C THR A 32 -14.67 12.91 0.29
N ASP A 33 -14.06 14.03 0.66
CA ASP A 33 -13.12 14.74 -0.21
C ASP A 33 -11.89 13.90 -0.52
N GLU A 34 -11.38 13.17 0.46
CA GLU A 34 -10.26 12.26 0.26
C GLU A 34 -10.61 11.12 -0.71
N LEU A 35 -11.81 10.56 -0.59
CA LEU A 35 -12.29 9.51 -1.50
C LEU A 35 -12.44 10.04 -2.93
N TYR A 36 -12.99 11.22 -3.11
CA TYR A 36 -13.05 11.84 -4.44
C TYR A 36 -11.67 12.14 -5.00
N GLY A 37 -10.73 12.53 -4.16
CA GLY A 37 -9.32 12.70 -4.56
C GLY A 37 -8.71 11.40 -5.06
N LEU A 38 -9.04 10.27 -4.45
CA LEU A 38 -8.59 8.95 -4.91
C LEU A 38 -9.21 8.59 -6.28
N PHE A 39 -10.49 8.92 -6.50
CA PHE A 39 -11.12 8.70 -7.80
C PHE A 39 -10.47 9.54 -8.89
N ASP A 40 -10.17 10.81 -8.62
CA ASP A 40 -9.47 11.68 -9.56
C ASP A 40 -8.08 11.14 -9.89
N LEU A 41 -7.37 10.64 -8.89
CA LEU A 41 -6.07 10.02 -9.08
C LEU A 41 -6.18 8.76 -9.95
N ALA A 42 -7.19 7.92 -9.71
CA ALA A 42 -7.45 6.73 -10.50
C ALA A 42 -7.74 7.07 -11.96
N GLU A 43 -8.51 8.13 -12.23
CA GLU A 43 -8.78 8.60 -13.59
C GLU A 43 -7.51 9.08 -14.29
N ARG A 44 -6.63 9.79 -13.60
CA ARG A 44 -5.34 10.20 -14.17
C ARG A 44 -4.43 9.02 -14.46
N MET A 45 -4.46 7.98 -13.63
CA MET A 45 -3.73 6.74 -13.90
C MET A 45 -4.30 6.03 -15.13
N ARG A 46 -5.62 6.03 -15.25
CA ARG A 46 -6.32 5.38 -16.35
C ARG A 46 -6.11 6.08 -17.70
N ASP A 47 -6.14 7.42 -17.73
CA ASP A 47 -5.98 8.19 -18.97
C ASP A 47 -4.53 8.36 -19.42
N GLY A 48 -3.58 7.87 -18.63
CA GLY A 48 -2.16 7.93 -18.95
C GLY A 48 -1.47 9.22 -18.58
N SER A 49 -2.16 10.16 -17.95
CA SER A 49 -1.56 11.44 -17.53
C SER A 49 -0.71 11.32 -16.27
N TYR A 50 -0.79 10.21 -15.56
CA TYR A 50 0.00 9.95 -14.37
C TYR A 50 1.26 9.16 -14.75
N ASP A 51 2.42 9.74 -14.53
CA ASP A 51 3.71 9.19 -14.94
C ASP A 51 4.66 8.89 -13.77
N GLN A 52 4.19 9.01 -12.54
CA GLN A 52 5.03 8.83 -11.37
C GLN A 52 5.13 7.37 -10.93
N LYS A 53 6.19 7.06 -10.18
CA LYS A 53 6.45 5.73 -9.64
C LYS A 53 6.50 5.79 -8.11
N PRO A 54 5.37 6.03 -7.42
CA PRO A 54 5.37 6.23 -5.98
C PRO A 54 5.74 4.98 -5.19
N LEU A 55 5.63 3.79 -5.80
CA LEU A 55 5.94 2.53 -5.14
C LEU A 55 7.36 2.02 -5.45
N LYS A 56 8.21 2.87 -6.03
CA LYS A 56 9.57 2.48 -6.34
C LYS A 56 10.30 1.94 -5.10
N GLY A 57 10.80 0.71 -5.21
CA GLY A 57 11.48 0.05 -4.10
C GLY A 57 10.56 -0.45 -3.00
N LYS A 58 9.24 -0.38 -3.19
CA LYS A 58 8.25 -0.82 -2.21
C LYS A 58 7.69 -2.18 -2.57
N THR A 59 7.29 -2.93 -1.53
CA THR A 59 6.66 -4.24 -1.69
C THR A 59 5.30 -4.25 -1.01
N LEU A 60 4.29 -4.73 -1.73
CA LEU A 60 2.95 -4.96 -1.22
C LEU A 60 2.75 -6.46 -1.03
N ALA A 61 2.44 -6.89 0.17
CA ALA A 61 2.01 -8.26 0.42
C ALA A 61 0.50 -8.36 0.21
N MET A 62 0.07 -9.29 -0.63
CA MET A 62 -1.34 -9.55 -0.90
C MET A 62 -1.73 -10.88 -0.26
N ILE A 63 -2.62 -10.82 0.71
CA ILE A 63 -3.13 -12.02 1.38
C ILE A 63 -4.55 -12.27 0.89
N PHE A 64 -4.76 -13.41 0.24
CA PHE A 64 -6.07 -13.78 -0.26
C PHE A 64 -6.60 -14.99 0.51
N MET A 65 -7.62 -14.78 1.33
CA MET A 65 -8.34 -15.85 2.00
C MET A 65 -9.38 -16.48 1.09
N LYS A 66 -9.76 -15.77 0.02
CA LYS A 66 -10.66 -16.25 -1.03
C LYS A 66 -10.01 -16.05 -2.38
N SER A 67 -10.28 -16.97 -3.30
CA SER A 67 -9.85 -16.88 -4.70
C SER A 67 -10.43 -15.62 -5.35
N SER A 68 -9.59 -14.85 -6.02
CA SER A 68 -10.03 -13.69 -6.79
C SER A 68 -8.97 -13.31 -7.83
N THR A 69 -9.15 -13.80 -9.05
CA THR A 69 -8.23 -13.54 -10.14
C THR A 69 -8.15 -12.06 -10.49
N ARG A 70 -9.32 -11.40 -10.62
CA ARG A 70 -9.35 -9.98 -11.03
C ARG A 70 -8.66 -9.08 -10.01
N THR A 71 -8.95 -9.26 -8.74
CA THR A 71 -8.34 -8.45 -7.68
C THR A 71 -6.84 -8.70 -7.61
N ARG A 72 -6.42 -9.95 -7.68
CA ARG A 72 -5.00 -10.31 -7.68
C ARG A 72 -4.25 -9.66 -8.84
N VAL A 73 -4.76 -9.80 -10.05
CA VAL A 73 -4.14 -9.25 -11.25
C VAL A 73 -4.09 -7.73 -11.17
N SER A 74 -5.16 -7.08 -10.73
CA SER A 74 -5.21 -5.62 -10.59
C SER A 74 -4.14 -5.10 -9.64
N PHE A 75 -3.99 -5.70 -8.48
CA PHE A 75 -2.98 -5.27 -7.51
C PHE A 75 -1.56 -5.60 -7.97
N GLU A 76 -1.36 -6.75 -8.56
CA GLU A 76 -0.03 -7.18 -9.02
C GLU A 76 0.46 -6.29 -10.17
N VAL A 77 -0.37 -6.10 -11.19
CA VAL A 77 -0.04 -5.24 -12.33
C VAL A 77 0.06 -3.79 -11.92
N GLY A 78 -0.88 -3.30 -11.10
CA GLY A 78 -0.86 -1.93 -10.61
C GLY A 78 0.38 -1.61 -9.79
N SER A 79 0.79 -2.51 -8.91
CA SER A 79 2.01 -2.37 -8.12
C SER A 79 3.24 -2.27 -9.02
N TYR A 80 3.33 -3.12 -10.02
CA TYR A 80 4.42 -3.10 -11.00
C TYR A 80 4.43 -1.79 -11.79
N GLN A 81 3.29 -1.35 -12.28
CA GLN A 81 3.18 -0.11 -13.07
C GLN A 81 3.55 1.14 -12.24
N LEU A 82 3.36 1.08 -10.94
CA LEU A 82 3.74 2.16 -10.02
C LEU A 82 5.18 2.04 -9.51
N GLY A 83 5.93 1.09 -10.03
CA GLY A 83 7.36 0.91 -9.73
C GLY A 83 7.66 -0.05 -8.58
N GLY A 84 6.63 -0.69 -8.03
CA GLY A 84 6.75 -1.59 -6.90
C GLY A 84 6.74 -3.06 -7.26
N HIS A 85 6.70 -3.88 -6.23
CA HIS A 85 6.60 -5.33 -6.31
C HIS A 85 5.42 -5.81 -5.47
N ALA A 86 4.67 -6.77 -5.99
CA ALA A 86 3.58 -7.40 -5.26
C ALA A 86 3.94 -8.85 -4.94
N LEU A 87 3.72 -9.23 -3.69
CA LEU A 87 3.98 -10.58 -3.18
C LEU A 87 2.64 -11.24 -2.86
N PHE A 88 2.35 -12.37 -3.51
CA PHE A 88 1.12 -13.11 -3.27
C PHE A 88 1.32 -14.15 -2.17
N LEU A 89 0.43 -14.12 -1.17
CA LEU A 89 0.43 -15.07 -0.08
C LEU A 89 -0.95 -15.72 0.04
N SER A 90 -0.98 -17.04 0.00
CA SER A 90 -2.20 -17.80 0.25
C SER A 90 -2.39 -18.01 1.77
N PRO A 91 -3.58 -18.44 2.23
CA PRO A 91 -3.76 -18.81 3.63
C PRO A 91 -2.77 -19.88 4.09
N ARG A 92 -2.39 -20.76 3.20
CA ARG A 92 -1.39 -21.81 3.48
C ARG A 92 -0.01 -21.21 3.73
N ASP A 93 0.38 -20.19 2.98
CA ASP A 93 1.68 -19.53 3.12
C ASP A 93 1.81 -18.79 4.45
N VAL A 94 0.75 -18.15 4.91
CA VAL A 94 0.74 -17.37 6.16
C VAL A 94 0.23 -18.16 7.35
N GLN A 95 -0.27 -19.37 7.14
CA GLN A 95 -0.78 -20.28 8.16
C GLN A 95 -1.83 -19.66 9.10
N LEU A 96 -2.61 -18.72 8.59
CA LEU A 96 -3.69 -18.11 9.36
C LEU A 96 -4.72 -19.20 9.76
N GLY A 97 -5.05 -19.25 11.04
CA GLY A 97 -5.97 -20.24 11.58
C GLY A 97 -5.32 -21.58 11.99
N ARG A 98 -3.99 -21.71 11.91
CA ARG A 98 -3.25 -22.90 12.32
C ARG A 98 -2.45 -22.69 13.62
N GLY A 99 -3.01 -21.95 14.57
CA GLY A 99 -2.40 -21.72 15.86
C GLY A 99 -1.39 -20.58 15.91
N GLU A 100 -0.96 -20.04 14.77
CA GLU A 100 -0.16 -18.83 14.76
C GLU A 100 -1.04 -17.59 14.90
N PRO A 101 -0.81 -16.73 15.92
CA PRO A 101 -1.61 -15.52 16.07
C PRO A 101 -1.47 -14.61 14.86
N ILE A 102 -2.60 -14.08 14.37
CA ILE A 102 -2.64 -13.13 13.26
C ILE A 102 -1.71 -11.93 13.53
N ALA A 103 -1.71 -11.47 14.79
CA ALA A 103 -0.85 -10.37 15.20
C ALA A 103 0.64 -10.66 14.96
N ASP A 104 1.08 -11.88 15.22
CA ASP A 104 2.49 -12.26 15.01
C ASP A 104 2.83 -12.31 13.52
N THR A 105 1.96 -12.85 12.70
CA THR A 105 2.12 -12.84 11.24
C THR A 105 2.22 -11.41 10.73
N ALA A 106 1.35 -10.52 11.18
CA ALA A 106 1.38 -9.11 10.79
C ALA A 106 2.69 -8.43 11.22
N ARG A 107 3.16 -8.69 12.43
CA ARG A 107 4.44 -8.14 12.91
C ARG A 107 5.62 -8.61 12.07
N VAL A 108 5.66 -9.88 11.72
CA VAL A 108 6.73 -10.44 10.87
C VAL A 108 6.68 -9.79 9.49
N LEU A 109 5.52 -9.77 8.85
CA LEU A 109 5.36 -9.17 7.52
C LEU A 109 5.71 -7.68 7.51
N SER A 110 5.33 -6.94 8.55
CA SER A 110 5.57 -5.49 8.60
C SER A 110 7.05 -5.12 8.62
N ARG A 111 7.93 -6.06 8.94
CA ARG A 111 9.38 -5.85 8.88
C ARG A 111 9.96 -6.04 7.49
N TYR A 112 9.23 -6.70 6.60
CA TYR A 112 9.70 -7.03 5.26
C TYR A 112 9.01 -6.22 4.17
N VAL A 113 7.74 -5.88 4.36
CA VAL A 113 6.92 -5.23 3.33
C VAL A 113 6.48 -3.84 3.76
N ASP A 114 6.12 -3.02 2.78
CA ASP A 114 5.70 -1.64 3.01
C ASP A 114 4.19 -1.52 3.17
N GLY A 115 3.45 -2.48 2.66
CA GLY A 115 2.00 -2.50 2.78
C GLY A 115 1.46 -3.92 2.73
N ILE A 116 0.28 -4.11 3.29
CA ILE A 116 -0.43 -5.39 3.28
C ILE A 116 -1.84 -5.13 2.78
N MET A 117 -2.26 -5.90 1.78
CA MET A 117 -3.65 -5.96 1.34
C MET A 117 -4.19 -7.34 1.70
N ILE A 118 -5.37 -7.37 2.29
CA ILE A 118 -6.01 -8.63 2.63
C ILE A 118 -7.44 -8.66 2.09
N ARG A 119 -7.79 -9.77 1.48
CA ARG A 119 -9.15 -10.07 1.04
C ARG A 119 -9.66 -11.30 1.79
N THR A 120 -10.68 -11.09 2.58
CA THR A 120 -11.33 -12.14 3.39
C THR A 120 -12.60 -12.66 2.74
#